data_1e851aa2c168157b1ba6447a91c6f699
#
_entry.id   1e851aa2c168157b1ba6447a91c6f699
#
_cell.length_a   1.000
_cell.length_b   1.000
_cell.length_c   1.000
_cell.angle_alpha   90.00
_cell.angle_beta   90.00
_cell.angle_gamma   90.00
#
_symmetry.space_group_name_H-M   'P 1'
#
loop_
_entity.id
_entity.type
_entity.pdbx_description
1 polymer ?
#
loop_
_entity_poly.entity_id
_entity_poly.type
_entity_poly.pdbx_seq_one_letter_code
_entity_poly.pdbx_strand_id
1 'polypeptide(L)'
;ASYKELLHIRHSFLEKNTLREAIAQVVNATLSVRLPEIWGEGTTSCASDSKKLGAWDQNLMTEWHVRYGGRGVMIYWHVEGQSVCIYSQLKRCSSSEVAAMIEGVLRHKTDIDIQKTYTDSHGQSEVGFAFCYLLGFSLMPRLKGVASQKLYLPEKASSACYRNLEPILTRPINWELIRQQYDEMVKYTTALKLGTAQAEAILSRFTRNNIQHPTYNALAELGKVINTIFSCQYIISEAI
;
A
#
# COMPACT_ATOMS: atom_id res chain seq x y z
N ALA A 1 -6.86 34.12 -25.38
CA ALA A 1 -7.60 34.09 -24.10
C ALA A 1 -6.89 34.98 -23.08
N SER A 2 -7.65 35.78 -22.36
CA SER A 2 -7.10 36.57 -21.26
C SER A 2 -6.81 35.71 -20.05
N TYR A 3 -5.93 36.19 -19.15
CA TYR A 3 -5.63 35.48 -17.89
C TYR A 3 -6.91 35.20 -17.07
N LYS A 4 -7.88 36.15 -17.07
CA LYS A 4 -9.16 35.97 -16.38
C LYS A 4 -10.01 34.86 -16.99
N GLU A 5 -10.04 34.70 -18.31
CA GLU A 5 -10.74 33.60 -18.99
C GLU A 5 -10.08 32.23 -18.64
N LEU A 6 -8.75 32.16 -18.67
CA LEU A 6 -8.04 30.94 -18.30
C LEU A 6 -8.28 30.57 -16.85
N LEU A 7 -8.30 31.57 -15.96
CA LEU A 7 -8.58 31.34 -14.54
C LEU A 7 -10.02 30.87 -14.32
N HIS A 8 -10.97 31.45 -15.05
CA HIS A 8 -12.38 31.02 -15.03
C HIS A 8 -12.54 29.56 -15.49
N ILE A 9 -11.91 29.20 -16.61
CA ILE A 9 -11.91 27.82 -17.13
C ILE A 9 -11.34 26.87 -16.09
N ARG A 10 -10.19 27.22 -15.49
CA ARG A 10 -9.56 26.41 -14.45
C ARG A 10 -10.49 26.17 -13.26
N HIS A 11 -11.16 27.19 -12.75
CA HIS A 11 -11.99 27.08 -11.57
C HIS A 11 -13.36 26.41 -11.83
N SER A 12 -13.89 26.57 -13.04
CA SER A 12 -15.24 26.10 -13.36
C SER A 12 -15.29 24.72 -14.02
N PHE A 13 -14.21 24.30 -14.68
CA PHE A 13 -14.23 23.10 -15.53
C PHE A 13 -13.11 22.07 -15.22
N LEU A 14 -12.04 22.48 -14.52
CA LEU A 14 -10.95 21.56 -14.17
C LEU A 14 -11.13 21.02 -12.76
N GLU A 15 -11.92 19.98 -12.66
CA GLU A 15 -12.13 19.26 -11.41
C GLU A 15 -11.16 18.08 -11.25
N LYS A 16 -10.87 17.73 -10.00
CA LYS A 16 -9.98 16.61 -9.66
C LYS A 16 -10.40 15.29 -10.32
N ASN A 17 -11.69 14.98 -10.35
CA ASN A 17 -12.18 13.73 -10.91
C ASN A 17 -12.06 13.71 -12.43
N THR A 18 -12.39 14.83 -13.10
CA THR A 18 -12.24 14.98 -14.55
C THR A 18 -10.78 14.83 -14.97
N LEU A 19 -9.84 15.43 -14.23
CA LEU A 19 -8.40 15.26 -14.49
C LEU A 19 -7.95 13.82 -14.32
N ARG A 20 -8.43 13.14 -13.29
CA ARG A 20 -8.10 11.71 -13.07
C ARG A 20 -8.62 10.83 -14.20
N GLU A 21 -9.82 11.09 -14.69
CA GLU A 21 -10.40 10.37 -15.82
C GLU A 21 -9.60 10.60 -17.10
N ALA A 22 -9.24 11.85 -17.39
CA ALA A 22 -8.40 12.19 -18.53
C ALA A 22 -7.02 11.50 -18.45
N ILE A 23 -6.37 11.52 -17.27
CA ILE A 23 -5.11 10.84 -17.06
C ILE A 23 -5.27 9.32 -17.28
N ALA A 24 -6.31 8.71 -16.75
CA ALA A 24 -6.56 7.27 -16.94
C ALA A 24 -6.74 6.92 -18.42
N GLN A 25 -7.47 7.73 -19.19
CA GLN A 25 -7.62 7.54 -20.63
C GLN A 25 -6.28 7.63 -21.38
N VAL A 26 -5.45 8.63 -21.05
CA VAL A 26 -4.11 8.77 -21.65
C VAL A 26 -3.23 7.57 -21.28
N VAL A 27 -3.27 7.13 -20.03
CA VAL A 27 -2.51 5.94 -19.56
C VAL A 27 -2.97 4.71 -20.33
N ASN A 28 -4.27 4.43 -20.40
CA ASN A 28 -4.81 3.26 -21.10
C ASN A 28 -4.45 3.29 -22.59
N ALA A 29 -4.56 4.45 -23.25
CA ALA A 29 -4.15 4.62 -24.63
C ALA A 29 -2.63 4.38 -24.80
N THR A 30 -1.80 4.87 -23.88
CA THR A 30 -0.36 4.64 -23.91
C THR A 30 -0.04 3.14 -23.77
N LEU A 31 -0.70 2.46 -22.84
CA LEU A 31 -0.50 1.04 -22.64
C LEU A 31 -0.94 0.19 -23.84
N SER A 32 -2.02 0.58 -24.52
CA SER A 32 -2.54 -0.14 -25.68
C SER A 32 -1.66 -0.06 -26.94
N VAL A 33 -0.83 0.99 -27.05
CA VAL A 33 0.08 1.18 -28.20
C VAL A 33 1.54 0.86 -27.85
N ARG A 34 1.80 0.45 -26.62
CA ARG A 34 3.15 0.12 -26.14
C ARG A 34 3.65 -1.14 -26.87
N LEU A 35 4.86 -1.06 -27.39
CA LEU A 35 5.53 -2.17 -28.06
C LEU A 35 6.18 -3.10 -27.03
N PRO A 36 5.73 -4.36 -26.90
CA PRO A 36 6.29 -5.30 -25.91
C PRO A 36 7.78 -5.58 -26.12
N GLU A 37 8.28 -5.53 -27.34
CA GLU A 37 9.68 -5.74 -27.68
C GLU A 37 10.62 -4.68 -27.10
N ILE A 38 10.10 -3.47 -26.85
CA ILE A 38 10.88 -2.34 -26.30
C ILE A 38 10.62 -2.20 -24.80
N TRP A 39 9.37 -2.31 -24.38
CA TRP A 39 8.92 -1.99 -23.03
C TRP A 39 8.66 -3.21 -22.16
N GLY A 40 8.73 -4.41 -22.74
CA GLY A 40 8.29 -5.64 -22.08
C GLY A 40 6.77 -5.82 -22.07
N GLU A 41 6.34 -7.00 -21.69
CA GLU A 41 4.92 -7.33 -21.52
C GLU A 41 4.28 -6.42 -20.46
N GLY A 42 2.98 -6.15 -20.60
CA GLY A 42 2.23 -5.33 -19.64
C GLY A 42 2.39 -5.88 -18.22
N THR A 43 2.76 -5.03 -17.27
CA THR A 43 3.01 -5.46 -15.91
C THR A 43 1.75 -5.39 -15.06
N THR A 44 1.54 -6.42 -14.23
CA THR A 44 0.52 -6.44 -13.17
C THR A 44 1.06 -5.88 -11.86
N SER A 45 2.10 -5.04 -11.94
CA SER A 45 2.79 -4.50 -10.78
C SER A 45 2.85 -2.97 -10.80
N CYS A 46 2.78 -2.38 -9.62
CA CYS A 46 3.05 -0.96 -9.45
C CYS A 46 4.05 -0.71 -8.32
N ALA A 47 4.80 0.38 -8.43
CA ALA A 47 5.60 0.92 -7.33
C ALA A 47 4.86 2.10 -6.71
N SER A 48 4.90 2.19 -5.38
CA SER A 48 4.22 3.24 -4.64
C SER A 48 5.19 3.91 -3.66
N ASP A 49 5.25 5.22 -3.72
CA ASP A 49 6.14 6.02 -2.85
C ASP A 49 5.57 7.41 -2.60
N SER A 50 6.08 8.07 -1.57
CA SER A 50 5.69 9.41 -1.17
C SER A 50 6.85 10.41 -1.28
N LYS A 51 6.50 11.65 -1.60
CA LYS A 51 7.46 12.77 -1.56
C LYS A 51 6.86 13.95 -0.84
N LYS A 52 7.62 14.49 0.11
CA LYS A 52 7.28 15.76 0.76
C LYS A 52 7.53 16.92 -0.18
N LEU A 53 6.56 17.82 -0.29
CA LEU A 53 6.71 19.12 -0.93
C LEU A 53 6.46 20.23 0.10
N GLY A 54 7.29 21.27 0.08
CA GLY A 54 7.04 22.48 0.88
C GLY A 54 5.71 23.12 0.48
N ALA A 55 4.92 23.54 1.44
CA ALA A 55 3.65 24.23 1.21
C ALA A 55 3.46 25.34 2.23
N TRP A 56 2.71 26.38 1.82
CA TRP A 56 2.37 27.50 2.66
C TRP A 56 1.34 27.09 3.73
N ASP A 57 1.35 27.79 4.86
CA ASP A 57 0.46 27.53 5.99
C ASP A 57 -1.03 27.70 5.67
N GLN A 58 -1.35 28.50 4.65
CA GLN A 58 -2.73 28.68 4.17
C GLN A 58 -3.33 27.44 3.50
N ASN A 59 -2.49 26.45 3.13
CA ASN A 59 -3.01 25.17 2.63
C ASN A 59 -3.47 24.30 3.82
N LEU A 60 -4.74 23.96 3.84
CA LEU A 60 -5.37 23.14 4.89
C LEU A 60 -4.76 21.75 5.09
N MET A 61 -4.01 21.26 4.11
CA MET A 61 -3.33 19.96 4.18
C MET A 61 -1.90 20.05 4.71
N THR A 62 -1.39 21.29 4.93
CA THR A 62 -0.01 21.52 5.38
C THR A 62 0.16 21.12 6.84
N GLU A 63 1.15 20.29 7.09
CA GLU A 63 1.56 19.88 8.43
C GLU A 63 3.09 19.90 8.54
N TRP A 64 3.59 19.94 9.79
CA TRP A 64 5.00 19.75 10.07
C TRP A 64 5.38 18.29 9.86
N HIS A 65 6.44 18.04 9.11
CA HIS A 65 6.96 16.71 8.93
C HIS A 65 8.17 16.46 9.83
N VAL A 66 8.03 15.56 10.79
CA VAL A 66 9.07 15.31 11.83
C VAL A 66 10.40 14.85 11.22
N ARG A 67 10.35 13.89 10.29
CA ARG A 67 11.55 13.30 9.67
C ARG A 67 12.32 14.24 8.75
N TYR A 68 11.60 15.02 7.93
CA TYR A 68 12.23 15.90 6.93
C TYR A 68 12.40 17.33 7.41
N GLY A 69 11.94 17.65 8.60
CA GLY A 69 11.89 19.02 9.11
C GLY A 69 11.09 19.98 8.21
N GLY A 70 10.36 20.91 8.80
CA GLY A 70 9.60 21.91 8.04
C GLY A 70 8.20 21.47 7.63
N ARG A 71 7.42 22.49 7.25
CA ARG A 71 6.03 22.36 6.85
C ARG A 71 5.88 21.92 5.40
N GLY A 72 4.81 21.21 5.10
CA GLY A 72 4.55 20.74 3.75
C GLY A 72 3.38 19.79 3.64
N VAL A 73 3.25 19.21 2.47
CA VAL A 73 2.28 18.18 2.13
C VAL A 73 3.02 16.98 1.58
N MET A 74 2.40 15.81 1.63
CA MET A 74 2.89 14.61 0.99
C MET A 74 2.13 14.38 -0.31
N ILE A 75 2.84 14.08 -1.39
CA ILE A 75 2.24 13.51 -2.58
C ILE A 75 2.64 12.05 -2.63
N TYR A 76 1.66 11.19 -2.74
CA TYR A 76 1.84 9.75 -2.87
C TYR A 76 1.51 9.32 -4.29
N TRP A 77 2.45 8.66 -4.96
CA TRP A 77 2.31 8.21 -6.34
C TRP A 77 2.24 6.70 -6.45
N HIS A 78 1.52 6.26 -7.47
CA HIS A 78 1.53 4.88 -7.92
C HIS A 78 1.99 4.87 -9.37
N VAL A 79 3.07 4.17 -9.64
CA VAL A 79 3.72 4.11 -10.94
C VAL A 79 3.74 2.67 -11.40
N GLU A 80 3.21 2.40 -12.57
CA GLU A 80 3.28 1.09 -13.21
C GLU A 80 4.74 0.74 -13.53
N GLY A 81 5.08 -0.55 -13.61
CA GLY A 81 6.45 -1.05 -13.72
C GLY A 81 7.30 -0.46 -14.85
N GLN A 82 6.67 0.14 -15.87
CA GLN A 82 7.33 0.81 -17.00
C GLN A 82 7.20 2.36 -16.93
N SER A 83 7.13 2.91 -15.71
CA SER A 83 7.23 4.34 -15.43
C SER A 83 6.00 5.20 -15.75
N VAL A 84 4.82 4.62 -15.95
CA VAL A 84 3.59 5.39 -16.12
C VAL A 84 2.90 5.61 -14.78
N CYS A 85 2.68 6.88 -14.41
CA CYS A 85 1.93 7.22 -13.20
C CYS A 85 0.44 6.93 -13.42
N ILE A 86 -0.10 5.97 -12.65
CA ILE A 86 -1.49 5.51 -12.75
C ILE A 86 -2.41 6.20 -11.74
N TYR A 87 -1.84 6.68 -10.63
CA TYR A 87 -2.60 7.36 -9.59
C TYR A 87 -1.71 8.25 -8.73
N SER A 88 -2.26 9.36 -8.29
CA SER A 88 -1.60 10.24 -7.33
C SER A 88 -2.59 10.81 -6.32
N GLN A 89 -2.13 11.09 -5.11
CA GLN A 89 -2.95 11.68 -4.08
C GLN A 89 -2.14 12.67 -3.24
N LEU A 90 -2.81 13.78 -2.89
CA LEU A 90 -2.31 14.73 -1.92
C LEU A 90 -2.70 14.23 -0.53
N LYS A 91 -1.73 14.16 0.38
CA LYS A 91 -1.89 13.69 1.75
C LYS A 91 -1.27 14.66 2.75
N ARG A 92 -1.72 14.60 3.99
CA ARG A 92 -1.03 15.23 5.11
C ARG A 92 0.23 14.48 5.46
N CYS A 93 1.19 15.15 6.10
CA CYS A 93 2.44 14.50 6.53
C CYS A 93 2.23 13.41 7.60
N SER A 94 1.13 13.47 8.34
CA SER A 94 0.73 12.48 9.36
C SER A 94 -0.08 11.30 8.81
N SER A 95 -0.49 11.33 7.53
CA SER A 95 -1.30 10.28 6.92
C SER A 95 -0.53 8.96 6.78
N SER A 96 -1.26 7.85 6.91
CA SER A 96 -0.70 6.51 6.74
C SER A 96 -0.30 6.23 5.29
N GLU A 97 0.96 5.87 5.06
CA GLU A 97 1.44 5.46 3.74
C GLU A 97 0.79 4.16 3.28
N VAL A 98 0.53 3.22 4.20
CA VAL A 98 -0.18 1.98 3.90
C VAL A 98 -1.61 2.25 3.44
N ALA A 99 -2.30 3.20 4.07
CA ALA A 99 -3.64 3.62 3.63
C ALA A 99 -3.60 4.27 2.26
N ALA A 100 -2.61 5.11 2.00
CA ALA A 100 -2.42 5.75 0.69
C ALA A 100 -2.13 4.73 -0.41
N MET A 101 -1.30 3.73 -0.11
CA MET A 101 -0.98 2.63 -1.01
C MET A 101 -2.23 1.83 -1.37
N ILE A 102 -3.00 1.37 -0.39
CA ILE A 102 -4.24 0.62 -0.61
C ILE A 102 -5.26 1.46 -1.40
N GLU A 103 -5.43 2.73 -1.04
CA GLU A 103 -6.34 3.65 -1.75
C GLU A 103 -5.98 3.77 -3.22
N GLY A 104 -4.69 3.91 -3.55
CA GLY A 104 -4.23 4.04 -4.93
C GLY A 104 -4.45 2.77 -5.74
N VAL A 105 -4.13 1.60 -5.18
CA VAL A 105 -4.37 0.31 -5.86
C VAL A 105 -5.86 0.07 -6.11
N LEU A 106 -6.73 0.48 -5.19
CA LEU A 106 -8.17 0.27 -5.34
C LEU A 106 -8.90 1.34 -6.18
N ARG A 107 -8.31 2.54 -6.36
CA ARG A 107 -8.98 3.72 -6.92
C ARG A 107 -8.34 4.30 -8.17
N HIS A 108 -7.27 3.68 -8.70
CA HIS A 108 -6.80 4.04 -10.04
C HIS A 108 -7.89 3.67 -11.05
N LYS A 109 -8.12 4.55 -12.01
CA LYS A 109 -9.17 4.36 -13.03
C LYS A 109 -8.62 3.78 -14.34
N THR A 110 -7.43 3.14 -14.28
CA THR A 110 -6.80 2.51 -15.43
C THR A 110 -7.25 1.05 -15.55
N ASP A 111 -7.08 0.45 -16.72
CA ASP A 111 -7.46 -0.95 -17.01
C ASP A 111 -6.43 -1.97 -16.49
N ILE A 112 -5.41 -1.53 -15.74
CA ILE A 112 -4.36 -2.40 -15.20
C ILE A 112 -4.93 -3.23 -14.04
N ASP A 113 -4.72 -4.54 -14.07
CA ASP A 113 -4.97 -5.41 -12.92
C ASP A 113 -3.71 -5.50 -12.05
N ILE A 114 -3.69 -4.77 -10.94
CA ILE A 114 -2.53 -4.72 -10.04
C ILE A 114 -2.55 -5.91 -9.10
N GLN A 115 -1.61 -6.82 -9.29
CA GLN A 115 -1.41 -8.02 -8.47
C GLN A 115 -0.29 -7.86 -7.46
N LYS A 116 0.69 -6.96 -7.73
CA LYS A 116 1.83 -6.70 -6.85
C LYS A 116 2.05 -5.20 -6.68
N THR A 117 2.23 -4.75 -5.45
CA THR A 117 2.61 -3.37 -5.16
C THR A 117 3.94 -3.33 -4.42
N TYR A 118 4.91 -2.65 -5.02
CA TYR A 118 6.24 -2.45 -4.45
C TYR A 118 6.28 -1.15 -3.66
N THR A 119 6.82 -1.20 -2.45
CA THR A 119 6.95 -0.04 -1.57
C THR A 119 8.35 0.03 -0.98
N ASP A 120 8.70 1.16 -0.42
CA ASP A 120 9.89 1.28 0.41
C ASP A 120 9.74 0.52 1.74
N SER A 121 10.73 0.63 2.62
CA SER A 121 10.73 -0.04 3.92
C SER A 121 9.64 0.45 4.88
N HIS A 122 8.97 1.59 4.61
CA HIS A 122 7.85 2.10 5.42
C HIS A 122 6.55 1.32 5.17
N GLY A 123 6.45 0.63 4.04
CA GLY A 123 5.34 -0.27 3.75
C GLY A 123 5.34 -1.56 4.58
N GLN A 124 6.39 -1.86 5.35
CA GLN A 124 6.47 -3.05 6.21
C GLN A 124 5.53 -2.93 7.41
N SER A 125 4.28 -3.28 7.21
CA SER A 125 3.25 -3.28 8.25
C SER A 125 2.52 -4.62 8.24
N GLU A 126 2.45 -5.29 9.40
CA GLU A 126 1.67 -6.54 9.53
C GLU A 126 0.22 -6.34 9.09
N VAL A 127 -0.41 -5.26 9.53
CA VAL A 127 -1.78 -4.91 9.12
C VAL A 127 -1.85 -4.63 7.62
N GLY A 128 -0.82 -3.99 7.05
CA GLY A 128 -0.69 -3.77 5.60
C GLY A 128 -0.65 -5.07 4.82
N PHE A 129 0.20 -6.01 5.22
CA PHE A 129 0.26 -7.35 4.60
C PHE A 129 -1.09 -8.07 4.65
N ALA A 130 -1.78 -8.02 5.81
CA ALA A 130 -3.08 -8.66 5.97
C ALA A 130 -4.13 -8.06 5.04
N PHE A 131 -4.27 -6.73 5.00
CA PHE A 131 -5.26 -6.09 4.12
C PHE A 131 -4.94 -6.28 2.64
N CYS A 132 -3.68 -6.18 2.21
CA CYS A 132 -3.31 -6.43 0.83
C CYS A 132 -3.69 -7.85 0.40
N TYR A 133 -3.37 -8.85 1.22
CA TYR A 133 -3.74 -10.24 0.98
C TYR A 133 -5.26 -10.44 0.88
N LEU A 134 -6.03 -9.88 1.82
CA LEU A 134 -7.49 -9.97 1.82
C LEU A 134 -8.13 -9.23 0.63
N LEU A 135 -7.48 -8.18 0.13
CA LEU A 135 -7.91 -7.44 -1.06
C LEU A 135 -7.51 -8.12 -2.38
N GLY A 136 -6.66 -9.15 -2.34
CA GLY A 136 -6.29 -9.96 -3.48
C GLY A 136 -5.03 -9.52 -4.23
N PHE A 137 -4.17 -8.69 -3.61
CA PHE A 137 -2.87 -8.32 -4.18
C PHE A 137 -1.73 -8.47 -3.17
N SER A 138 -0.51 -8.61 -3.67
CA SER A 138 0.68 -8.84 -2.85
C SER A 138 1.40 -7.54 -2.52
N LEU A 139 1.69 -7.31 -1.26
CA LEU A 139 2.55 -6.24 -0.78
C LEU A 139 4.01 -6.71 -0.84
N MET A 140 4.84 -5.96 -1.57
CA MET A 140 6.25 -6.26 -1.84
C MET A 140 7.15 -5.12 -1.32
N PRO A 141 7.29 -4.94 0.00
CA PRO A 141 8.12 -3.88 0.54
C PRO A 141 9.61 -4.23 0.41
N ARG A 142 10.44 -3.21 0.30
CA ARG A 142 11.88 -3.40 0.47
C ARG A 142 12.17 -3.86 1.91
N LEU A 143 12.81 -5.02 2.08
CA LEU A 143 13.17 -5.51 3.40
C LEU A 143 14.25 -4.62 4.02
N LYS A 144 13.98 -4.15 5.23
CA LYS A 144 14.93 -3.42 6.06
C LYS A 144 15.38 -4.30 7.22
N GLY A 145 16.69 -4.33 7.46
CA GLY A 145 17.24 -5.06 8.59
C GLY A 145 16.97 -6.57 8.51
N VAL A 146 17.35 -7.22 7.40
CA VAL A 146 17.09 -8.65 7.13
C VAL A 146 17.49 -9.52 8.34
N ALA A 147 18.61 -9.23 8.99
CA ALA A 147 19.08 -9.96 10.17
C ALA A 147 18.14 -9.84 11.40
N SER A 148 17.26 -8.84 11.42
CA SER A 148 16.29 -8.62 12.52
C SER A 148 14.87 -9.08 12.17
N GLN A 149 14.65 -9.62 10.97
CA GLN A 149 13.35 -10.15 10.57
C GLN A 149 13.02 -11.40 11.38
N LYS A 150 11.75 -11.49 11.77
CA LYS A 150 11.24 -12.64 12.54
C LYS A 150 10.33 -13.45 11.64
N LEU A 151 10.61 -14.74 11.56
CA LEU A 151 9.73 -15.71 10.91
C LEU A 151 8.85 -16.39 11.96
N TYR A 152 7.64 -16.74 11.57
CA TYR A 152 6.66 -17.35 12.46
C TYR A 152 6.40 -18.80 12.07
N LEU A 153 6.29 -19.67 13.05
CA LEU A 153 5.99 -21.09 12.83
C LEU A 153 4.51 -21.27 12.45
N PRO A 154 4.20 -22.10 11.45
CA PRO A 154 2.81 -22.45 11.16
C PRO A 154 2.16 -23.19 12.32
N GLU A 155 2.89 -24.13 12.97
CA GLU A 155 2.42 -24.95 14.09
C GLU A 155 3.54 -25.21 15.10
N LYS A 156 3.15 -25.55 16.36
CA LYS A 156 4.13 -25.85 17.43
C LYS A 156 5.03 -27.03 17.10
N ALA A 157 4.51 -28.04 16.42
CA ALA A 157 5.25 -29.27 16.08
C ALA A 157 6.28 -29.07 14.96
N SER A 158 6.25 -27.97 14.24
CA SER A 158 7.07 -27.72 13.04
C SER A 158 8.51 -27.30 13.35
N SER A 159 8.86 -26.95 14.60
CA SER A 159 10.21 -26.44 14.93
C SER A 159 11.31 -27.46 14.61
N ALA A 160 11.09 -28.74 14.86
CA ALA A 160 12.05 -29.79 14.56
C ALA A 160 12.36 -29.99 13.08
N CYS A 161 11.43 -29.58 12.19
CA CYS A 161 11.56 -29.69 10.73
C CYS A 161 12.49 -28.60 10.15
N TYR A 162 12.70 -27.51 10.88
CA TYR A 162 13.40 -26.31 10.39
C TYR A 162 14.65 -25.97 11.21
N ARG A 163 15.51 -26.95 11.49
CA ARG A 163 16.70 -26.78 12.34
C ARG A 163 17.58 -25.59 11.96
N ASN A 164 17.79 -25.37 10.66
CA ASN A 164 18.62 -24.27 10.17
C ASN A 164 17.99 -22.88 10.35
N LEU A 165 16.68 -22.81 10.52
CA LEU A 165 15.94 -21.58 10.73
C LEU A 165 15.58 -21.33 12.20
N GLU A 166 15.86 -22.29 13.10
CA GLU A 166 15.51 -22.20 14.52
C GLU A 166 15.91 -20.88 15.20
N PRO A 167 17.10 -20.28 14.92
CA PRO A 167 17.49 -19.02 15.55
C PRO A 167 16.62 -17.81 15.17
N ILE A 168 15.93 -17.86 14.02
CA ILE A 168 15.09 -16.77 13.50
C ILE A 168 13.60 -17.07 13.57
N LEU A 169 13.25 -18.33 13.85
CA LEU A 169 11.88 -18.74 14.09
C LEU A 169 11.41 -18.29 15.47
N THR A 170 10.22 -17.73 15.51
CA THR A 170 9.60 -17.27 16.76
C THR A 170 8.44 -18.19 17.15
N ARG A 171 7.47 -17.68 17.86
CA ARG A 171 6.27 -18.42 18.27
C ARG A 171 5.41 -18.87 17.08
N PRO A 172 4.57 -19.88 17.24
CA PRO A 172 3.57 -20.27 16.24
C PRO A 172 2.51 -19.18 16.06
N ILE A 173 1.91 -19.19 14.88
CA ILE A 173 0.75 -18.35 14.53
C ILE A 173 -0.48 -18.74 15.36
N ASN A 174 -1.25 -17.76 15.77
CA ASN A 174 -2.53 -17.98 16.44
C ASN A 174 -3.67 -18.07 15.41
N TRP A 175 -3.81 -19.24 14.79
CA TRP A 175 -4.86 -19.52 13.80
C TRP A 175 -6.28 -19.39 14.37
N GLU A 176 -6.45 -19.74 15.65
CA GLU A 176 -7.75 -19.65 16.30
C GLU A 176 -8.25 -18.21 16.37
N LEU A 177 -7.36 -17.25 16.69
CA LEU A 177 -7.70 -15.85 16.70
C LEU A 177 -8.08 -15.35 15.29
N ILE A 178 -7.33 -15.77 14.25
CA ILE A 178 -7.65 -15.44 12.87
C ILE A 178 -9.03 -15.97 12.51
N ARG A 179 -9.35 -17.22 12.84
CA ARG A 179 -10.62 -17.85 12.56
C ARG A 179 -11.79 -17.13 13.25
N GLN A 180 -11.63 -16.79 14.54
CA GLN A 180 -12.66 -16.10 15.32
C GLN A 180 -12.99 -14.69 14.80
N GLN A 181 -12.02 -14.01 14.22
CA GLN A 181 -12.16 -12.63 13.76
C GLN A 181 -12.28 -12.51 12.22
N TYR A 182 -12.40 -13.62 11.52
CA TYR A 182 -12.36 -13.65 10.06
C TYR A 182 -13.48 -12.79 9.44
N ASP A 183 -14.69 -12.92 9.91
CA ASP A 183 -15.85 -12.17 9.39
C ASP A 183 -15.69 -10.66 9.59
N GLU A 184 -15.15 -10.23 10.72
CA GLU A 184 -14.85 -8.82 10.95
C GLU A 184 -13.73 -8.32 10.02
N MET A 185 -12.68 -9.11 9.79
CA MET A 185 -11.64 -8.76 8.82
C MET A 185 -12.20 -8.61 7.40
N VAL A 186 -13.05 -9.55 6.97
CA VAL A 186 -13.74 -9.51 5.67
C VAL A 186 -14.64 -8.29 5.55
N LYS A 187 -15.37 -7.95 6.59
CA LYS A 187 -16.24 -6.76 6.64
C LYS A 187 -15.46 -5.47 6.38
N TYR A 188 -14.31 -5.25 7.06
CA TYR A 188 -13.46 -4.08 6.82
C TYR A 188 -12.84 -4.10 5.43
N THR A 189 -12.41 -5.26 4.97
CA THR A 189 -11.87 -5.44 3.61
C THR A 189 -12.91 -5.12 2.54
N THR A 190 -14.14 -5.58 2.72
CA THR A 190 -15.26 -5.29 1.83
C THR A 190 -15.59 -3.79 1.81
N ALA A 191 -15.57 -3.13 2.96
CA ALA A 191 -15.77 -1.69 3.04
C ALA A 191 -14.67 -0.90 2.28
N LEU A 192 -13.41 -1.36 2.34
CA LEU A 192 -12.32 -0.82 1.54
C LEU A 192 -12.55 -1.05 0.04
N LYS A 193 -12.86 -2.27 -0.35
CA LYS A 193 -13.05 -2.65 -1.75
C LYS A 193 -14.20 -1.88 -2.41
N LEU A 194 -15.34 -1.78 -1.73
CA LEU A 194 -16.52 -1.06 -2.20
C LEU A 194 -16.40 0.46 -2.07
N GLY A 195 -15.43 0.98 -1.29
CA GLY A 195 -15.25 2.42 -1.07
C GLY A 195 -16.31 3.03 -0.15
N THR A 196 -17.02 2.21 0.62
CA THR A 196 -17.99 2.69 1.63
C THR A 196 -17.31 3.31 2.85
N ALA A 197 -16.00 3.03 3.03
CA ALA A 197 -15.16 3.68 4.02
C ALA A 197 -13.79 4.02 3.42
N GLN A 198 -13.20 5.13 3.88
CA GLN A 198 -11.87 5.56 3.45
C GLN A 198 -10.79 4.67 4.09
N ALA A 199 -9.73 4.35 3.33
CA ALA A 199 -8.62 3.53 3.80
C ALA A 199 -7.95 4.12 5.05
N GLU A 200 -7.76 5.45 5.10
CA GLU A 200 -7.20 6.15 6.26
C GLU A 200 -8.05 5.94 7.52
N ALA A 201 -9.38 6.03 7.40
CA ALA A 201 -10.31 5.86 8.53
C ALA A 201 -10.30 4.42 9.06
N ILE A 202 -10.20 3.42 8.20
CA ILE A 202 -10.12 2.01 8.61
C ILE A 202 -8.76 1.73 9.25
N LEU A 203 -7.66 2.08 8.58
CA LEU A 203 -6.32 1.76 9.05
C LEU A 203 -5.95 2.49 10.35
N SER A 204 -6.47 3.71 10.57
CA SER A 204 -6.28 4.41 11.84
C SER A 204 -6.87 3.68 13.05
N ARG A 205 -7.88 2.83 12.85
CA ARG A 205 -8.42 1.95 13.91
C ARG A 205 -7.48 0.81 14.27
N PHE A 206 -6.65 0.37 13.32
CA PHE A 206 -5.76 -0.77 13.45
C PHE A 206 -4.31 -0.31 13.63
N THR A 207 -4.08 0.51 14.63
CA THR A 207 -2.74 1.00 15.02
C THR A 207 -2.28 0.34 16.32
N ARG A 208 -0.98 0.44 16.60
CA ARG A 208 -0.39 -0.07 17.85
C ARG A 208 -1.04 0.50 19.12
N ASN A 209 -1.72 1.64 19.03
CA ASN A 209 -2.42 2.24 20.16
C ASN A 209 -3.74 1.51 20.49
N ASN A 210 -4.25 0.67 19.58
CA ASN A 210 -5.50 -0.08 19.73
C ASN A 210 -5.27 -1.58 19.94
N ILE A 211 -4.23 -1.96 20.65
CA ILE A 211 -3.83 -3.35 20.91
C ILE A 211 -4.97 -4.20 21.52
N GLN A 212 -5.90 -3.59 22.21
CA GLN A 212 -7.04 -4.30 22.82
C GLN A 212 -8.13 -4.69 21.80
N HIS A 213 -8.09 -4.19 20.57
CA HIS A 213 -9.10 -4.53 19.56
C HIS A 213 -8.82 -5.95 19.02
N PRO A 214 -9.75 -6.91 19.18
CA PRO A 214 -9.49 -8.30 18.79
C PRO A 214 -9.20 -8.46 17.31
N THR A 215 -9.90 -7.73 16.45
CA THR A 215 -9.68 -7.74 14.99
C THR A 215 -8.30 -7.18 14.62
N TYR A 216 -7.77 -6.19 15.37
CA TYR A 216 -6.39 -5.73 15.16
C TYR A 216 -5.38 -6.86 15.38
N ASN A 217 -5.54 -7.60 16.49
CA ASN A 217 -4.67 -8.71 16.80
C ASN A 217 -4.75 -9.83 15.75
N ALA A 218 -5.95 -10.11 15.25
CA ALA A 218 -6.16 -11.08 14.18
C ALA A 218 -5.53 -10.65 12.85
N LEU A 219 -5.68 -9.37 12.46
CA LEU A 219 -5.01 -8.79 11.30
C LEU A 219 -3.48 -8.85 11.44
N ALA A 220 -2.96 -8.56 12.64
CA ALA A 220 -1.53 -8.67 12.91
C ALA A 220 -1.04 -10.12 12.80
N GLU A 221 -1.80 -11.11 13.30
CA GLU A 221 -1.46 -12.53 13.14
C GLU A 221 -1.49 -12.95 11.66
N LEU A 222 -2.53 -12.58 10.91
CA LEU A 222 -2.58 -12.85 9.47
C LEU A 222 -1.43 -12.16 8.73
N GLY A 223 -1.13 -10.91 9.07
CA GLY A 223 -0.01 -10.18 8.50
C GLY A 223 1.34 -10.84 8.74
N LYS A 224 1.55 -11.45 9.92
CA LYS A 224 2.75 -12.23 10.23
C LYS A 224 2.89 -13.47 9.34
N VAL A 225 1.78 -14.14 9.02
CA VAL A 225 1.78 -15.26 8.06
C VAL A 225 2.27 -14.77 6.72
N ILE A 226 1.63 -13.74 6.17
CA ILE A 226 1.94 -13.22 4.83
C ILE A 226 3.36 -12.65 4.77
N ASN A 227 3.79 -11.89 5.79
CA ASN A 227 5.15 -11.39 5.89
C ASN A 227 6.19 -12.52 5.98
N THR A 228 5.90 -13.62 6.69
CA THR A 228 6.80 -14.79 6.74
C THR A 228 6.95 -15.42 5.36
N ILE A 229 5.85 -15.64 4.64
CA ILE A 229 5.88 -16.16 3.26
C ILE A 229 6.68 -15.23 2.35
N PHE A 230 6.38 -13.93 2.40
CA PHE A 230 7.09 -12.92 1.62
C PHE A 230 8.60 -12.92 1.93
N SER A 231 8.98 -12.92 3.21
CA SER A 231 10.40 -12.91 3.63
C SER A 231 11.15 -14.16 3.14
N CYS A 232 10.53 -15.34 3.20
CA CYS A 232 11.12 -16.56 2.66
C CYS A 232 11.31 -16.47 1.14
N GLN A 233 10.30 -15.99 0.41
CA GLN A 233 10.38 -15.80 -1.04
C GLN A 233 11.44 -14.77 -1.43
N TYR A 234 11.52 -13.67 -0.68
CA TYR A 234 12.51 -12.61 -0.90
C TYR A 234 13.94 -13.15 -0.75
N ILE A 235 14.23 -13.89 0.32
CA ILE A 235 15.56 -14.46 0.56
C ILE A 235 15.93 -15.48 -0.53
N ILE A 236 14.99 -16.30 -0.98
CA ILE A 236 15.22 -17.25 -2.07
C ILE A 236 15.55 -16.51 -3.38
N SER A 237 14.84 -15.43 -3.68
CA SER A 237 15.04 -14.65 -4.90
C SER A 237 16.37 -13.88 -4.93
N GLU A 238 16.84 -13.42 -3.77
CA GLU A 238 18.12 -12.72 -3.63
C GLU A 238 19.33 -13.70 -3.60
N ALA A 239 19.08 -14.98 -3.37
CA ALA A 239 20.12 -16.01 -3.33
C ALA A 239 20.46 -16.60 -4.73
N ILE A 240 19.75 -16.18 -5.77
CA ILE A 240 19.97 -16.56 -7.17
C ILE A 240 20.65 -15.42 -7.91
#